data_d96a8035d7e14a852d96810b0014bd18
#
_entry.id   d96a8035d7e14a852d96810b0014bd18
#
_cell.length_a   1.000
_cell.length_b   1.000
_cell.length_c   1.000
_cell.angle_alpha   90.00
_cell.angle_beta   90.00
_cell.angle_gamma   90.00
#
_symmetry.space_group_name_H-M   'P 1'
#
loop_
_entity.id
_entity.type
_entity.pdbx_description
1 polymer ?
#
loop_
_entity_poly.entity_id
_entity_poly.type
_entity_poly.pdbx_seq_one_letter_code
_entity_poly.pdbx_strand_id
1 'polypeptide(L)'
;RAAAVMGQLRTAVRAYARLDLPPHEVLQLLDGLAAEIDASQIATCVYAVHDPNEGLLAYASAGHLPILVRDADGAVRRAAEPTGPPLGTGGWLHASGTIALGPGSTAVLYTDGLVERRGEDIDEGVAALERALAGAQGSPAVICDRLMRALGVDADHDDDVAVMVLQQPDRAGPEAELFHNAALDLLGGIEAAPRARAFAQGVLSSWRFPVELCDLGVLAASELVANSLQHGTPPMSLRLRRTDRRLIVEVTDGDDHLPRRRRAEPGDETGRGISIIATIASSWGSRRTPGGGKAVWCEFALPDKPPAG
;
A
#
# COMPACT_ATOMS: atom_id res chain seq x y z
N ARG A 1 29.28 9.23 -8.55
CA ARG A 1 28.22 9.18 -9.59
C ARG A 1 27.03 8.38 -9.08
N ALA A 2 27.20 7.13 -8.62
CA ALA A 2 26.11 6.29 -8.12
C ALA A 2 25.26 6.96 -7.03
N ALA A 3 25.88 7.63 -6.04
CA ALA A 3 25.17 8.34 -4.99
C ALA A 3 24.27 9.48 -5.50
N ALA A 4 24.66 10.15 -6.60
CA ALA A 4 23.85 11.20 -7.22
C ALA A 4 22.61 10.61 -7.91
N VAL A 5 22.77 9.50 -8.64
CA VAL A 5 21.67 8.75 -9.28
C VAL A 5 20.69 8.27 -8.20
N MET A 6 21.19 7.65 -7.12
CA MET A 6 20.36 7.21 -5.99
C MET A 6 19.59 8.36 -5.33
N GLY A 7 20.21 9.53 -5.18
CA GLY A 7 19.53 10.71 -4.63
C GLY A 7 18.35 11.17 -5.50
N GLN A 8 18.52 11.14 -6.81
CA GLN A 8 17.47 11.52 -7.78
C GLN A 8 16.35 10.46 -7.82
N LEU A 9 16.68 9.18 -7.91
CA LEU A 9 15.70 8.08 -7.88
C LEU A 9 14.90 8.10 -6.58
N ARG A 10 15.54 8.30 -5.43
CA ARG A 10 14.85 8.40 -4.13
C ARG A 10 13.88 9.58 -4.07
N THR A 11 14.22 10.70 -4.69
CA THR A 11 13.33 11.86 -4.77
C THR A 11 12.15 11.56 -5.70
N ALA A 12 12.41 10.93 -6.84
CA ALA A 12 11.38 10.53 -7.80
C ALA A 12 10.39 9.51 -7.20
N VAL A 13 10.88 8.48 -6.49
CA VAL A 13 10.02 7.52 -5.78
C VAL A 13 9.04 8.24 -4.85
N ARG A 14 9.52 9.21 -4.07
CA ARG A 14 8.66 9.99 -3.18
C ARG A 14 7.60 10.81 -3.90
N ALA A 15 7.93 11.31 -5.09
CA ALA A 15 6.98 12.05 -5.91
C ALA A 15 5.95 11.12 -6.54
N TYR A 16 6.39 10.00 -7.11
CA TYR A 16 5.51 9.03 -7.79
C TYR A 16 4.61 8.27 -6.81
N ALA A 17 5.11 7.96 -5.61
CA ALA A 17 4.31 7.34 -4.54
C ALA A 17 3.09 8.17 -4.12
N ARG A 18 3.15 9.51 -4.31
CA ARG A 18 2.01 10.42 -4.04
C ARG A 18 0.94 10.41 -5.11
N LEU A 19 1.23 9.81 -6.26
CA LEU A 19 0.28 9.70 -7.37
C LEU A 19 -0.62 8.47 -7.24
N ASP A 20 -0.43 7.66 -6.19
CA ASP A 20 -1.16 6.41 -5.91
C ASP A 20 -1.19 5.47 -7.13
N LEU A 21 -0.08 5.43 -7.89
CA LEU A 21 0.06 4.55 -9.04
C LEU A 21 0.31 3.10 -8.59
N PRO A 22 -0.12 2.11 -9.39
CA PRO A 22 0.25 0.72 -9.16
C PRO A 22 1.78 0.54 -9.15
N PRO A 23 2.32 -0.43 -8.38
CA PRO A 23 3.77 -0.61 -8.24
C PRO A 23 4.53 -0.72 -9.56
N HIS A 24 3.98 -1.41 -10.56
CA HIS A 24 4.63 -1.56 -11.86
C HIS A 24 4.72 -0.23 -12.64
N GLU A 25 3.71 0.65 -12.54
CA GLU A 25 3.76 1.97 -13.19
C GLU A 25 4.82 2.86 -12.53
N VAL A 26 4.99 2.77 -11.21
CA VAL A 26 6.07 3.48 -10.50
C VAL A 26 7.43 3.02 -10.99
N LEU A 27 7.65 1.70 -11.13
CA LEU A 27 8.91 1.18 -11.66
C LEU A 27 9.15 1.56 -13.13
N GLN A 28 8.12 1.61 -13.96
CA GLN A 28 8.24 2.07 -15.37
C GLN A 28 8.69 3.53 -15.44
N LEU A 29 8.13 4.41 -14.60
CA LEU A 29 8.55 5.80 -14.54
C LEU A 29 9.98 5.95 -14.01
N LEU A 30 10.37 5.11 -13.05
CA LEU A 30 11.74 5.09 -12.51
C LEU A 30 12.74 4.53 -13.52
N ASP A 31 12.38 3.52 -14.32
CA ASP A 31 13.23 2.95 -15.37
C ASP A 31 13.55 4.01 -16.44
N GLY A 32 12.51 4.73 -16.92
CA GLY A 32 12.69 5.84 -17.86
C GLY A 32 13.61 6.92 -17.31
N LEU A 33 13.37 7.34 -16.06
CA LEU A 33 14.21 8.34 -15.41
C LEU A 33 15.66 7.88 -15.21
N ALA A 34 15.87 6.62 -14.80
CA ALA A 34 17.21 6.06 -14.59
C ALA A 34 18.01 6.07 -15.91
N ALA A 35 17.40 5.69 -17.01
CA ALA A 35 18.00 5.71 -18.33
C ALA A 35 18.36 7.14 -18.81
N GLU A 36 17.54 8.14 -18.45
CA GLU A 36 17.81 9.55 -18.77
C GLU A 36 18.96 10.15 -17.93
N ILE A 37 19.07 9.75 -16.65
CA ILE A 37 20.11 10.28 -15.75
C ILE A 37 21.49 9.74 -16.15
N ASP A 38 21.62 8.44 -16.30
CA ASP A 38 22.88 7.78 -16.70
C ASP A 38 22.61 6.39 -17.29
N ALA A 39 22.56 6.30 -18.61
CA ALA A 39 22.30 5.05 -19.33
C ALA A 39 23.38 3.96 -19.11
N SER A 40 24.49 4.27 -18.46
CA SER A 40 25.55 3.30 -18.12
C SER A 40 25.36 2.67 -16.74
N GLN A 41 24.40 3.14 -15.96
CA GLN A 41 24.12 2.69 -14.58
C GLN A 41 22.81 1.91 -14.55
N ILE A 42 22.85 0.73 -14.01
CA ILE A 42 21.67 -0.06 -13.70
C ILE A 42 21.49 -0.16 -12.19
N ALA A 43 20.25 -0.25 -11.74
CA ALA A 43 19.95 -0.42 -10.33
C ALA A 43 18.82 -1.44 -10.11
N THR A 44 18.99 -2.33 -9.16
CA THR A 44 17.87 -3.19 -8.74
C THR A 44 16.92 -2.39 -7.85
N CYS A 45 15.63 -2.66 -7.96
CA CYS A 45 14.62 -1.98 -7.17
C CYS A 45 13.43 -2.88 -6.88
N VAL A 46 12.93 -2.88 -5.67
CA VAL A 46 11.60 -3.38 -5.33
C VAL A 46 10.78 -2.23 -4.75
N TYR A 47 9.60 -2.03 -5.30
CA TYR A 47 8.63 -1.07 -4.79
C TYR A 47 7.40 -1.82 -4.30
N ALA A 48 6.98 -1.56 -3.07
CA ALA A 48 5.86 -2.26 -2.45
C ALA A 48 4.94 -1.30 -1.70
N VAL A 49 3.64 -1.60 -1.75
CA VAL A 49 2.58 -0.89 -1.05
C VAL A 49 1.85 -1.88 -0.14
N HIS A 50 1.88 -1.62 1.14
CA HIS A 50 1.22 -2.45 2.15
C HIS A 50 -0.14 -1.88 2.53
N ASP A 51 -1.20 -2.69 2.41
CA ASP A 51 -2.50 -2.41 3.02
C ASP A 51 -2.66 -3.27 4.30
N PRO A 52 -2.48 -2.68 5.48
CA PRO A 52 -2.55 -3.43 6.73
C PRO A 52 -3.98 -3.87 7.10
N ASN A 53 -5.02 -3.33 6.46
CA ASN A 53 -6.40 -3.71 6.71
C ASN A 53 -6.79 -4.96 5.93
N GLU A 54 -6.32 -5.03 4.68
CA GLU A 54 -6.53 -6.20 3.82
C GLU A 54 -5.48 -7.29 4.07
N GLY A 55 -4.38 -6.95 4.77
CA GLY A 55 -3.24 -7.84 4.88
C GLY A 55 -2.61 -8.16 3.53
N LEU A 56 -2.53 -7.16 2.65
CA LEU A 56 -2.00 -7.30 1.30
C LEU A 56 -0.76 -6.44 1.10
N LEU A 57 0.25 -6.99 0.46
CA LEU A 57 1.43 -6.29 -0.02
C LEU A 57 1.45 -6.37 -1.55
N ALA A 58 1.05 -5.29 -2.22
CA ALA A 58 1.21 -5.16 -3.67
C ALA A 58 2.64 -4.72 -3.98
N TYR A 59 3.31 -5.34 -4.93
CA TYR A 59 4.70 -5.02 -5.25
C TYR A 59 5.02 -5.16 -6.73
N ALA A 60 6.14 -4.56 -7.13
CA ALA A 60 6.81 -4.81 -8.39
C ALA A 60 8.32 -4.86 -8.15
N SER A 61 9.02 -5.70 -8.89
CA SER A 61 10.46 -5.90 -8.78
C SER A 61 11.16 -5.61 -10.11
N ALA A 62 12.26 -4.87 -10.03
CA ALA A 62 13.17 -4.57 -11.15
C ALA A 62 14.51 -5.22 -10.84
N GLY A 63 14.65 -6.53 -11.10
CA GLY A 63 15.88 -7.31 -10.90
C GLY A 63 16.32 -7.44 -9.42
N HIS A 64 15.44 -7.11 -8.47
CA HIS A 64 15.77 -7.17 -7.05
C HIS A 64 15.55 -8.57 -6.47
N LEU A 65 16.25 -8.88 -5.38
CA LEU A 65 16.11 -10.13 -4.63
C LEU A 65 14.66 -10.33 -4.15
N PRO A 66 14.22 -11.60 -3.97
CA PRO A 66 12.83 -11.89 -3.61
C PRO A 66 12.49 -11.38 -2.21
N ILE A 67 11.28 -10.86 -2.05
CA ILE A 67 10.74 -10.56 -0.72
C ILE A 67 10.53 -11.90 0.01
N LEU A 68 11.08 -12.02 1.22
CA LEU A 68 10.82 -13.18 2.07
C LEU A 68 9.61 -12.92 2.97
N VAL A 69 8.73 -13.88 3.07
CA VAL A 69 7.56 -13.82 3.95
C VAL A 69 7.57 -15.00 4.90
N ARG A 70 7.54 -14.70 6.19
CA ARG A 70 7.36 -15.66 7.26
C ARG A 70 5.92 -15.58 7.74
N ASP A 71 5.21 -16.68 7.64
CA ASP A 71 3.85 -16.80 8.17
C ASP A 71 3.84 -16.99 9.69
N ALA A 72 2.67 -16.85 10.33
CA ALA A 72 2.56 -16.94 11.80
C ALA A 72 3.04 -18.27 12.38
N ASP A 73 2.92 -19.38 11.64
CA ASP A 73 3.38 -20.71 11.99
C ASP A 73 4.92 -20.90 11.84
N GLY A 74 5.61 -19.91 11.30
CA GLY A 74 7.05 -19.93 11.07
C GLY A 74 7.48 -20.41 9.69
N ALA A 75 6.55 -20.83 8.82
CA ALA A 75 6.86 -21.16 7.44
C ALA A 75 7.38 -19.92 6.68
N VAL A 76 8.46 -20.09 5.91
CA VAL A 76 9.04 -19.03 5.10
C VAL A 76 8.86 -19.34 3.63
N ARG A 77 8.43 -18.34 2.86
CA ARG A 77 8.26 -18.41 1.40
C ARG A 77 8.88 -17.22 0.72
N ARG A 78 9.31 -17.41 -0.53
CA ARG A 78 9.84 -16.36 -1.40
C ARG A 78 8.71 -15.80 -2.27
N ALA A 79 8.60 -14.49 -2.37
CA ALA A 79 7.83 -13.82 -3.40
C ALA A 79 8.80 -13.39 -4.51
N ALA A 80 9.11 -14.31 -5.39
CA ALA A 80 10.09 -14.12 -6.46
C ALA A 80 9.48 -13.57 -7.74
N GLU A 81 8.20 -13.83 -7.98
CA GLU A 81 7.50 -13.44 -9.20
C GLU A 81 6.29 -12.53 -8.89
N PRO A 82 6.02 -11.51 -9.72
CA PRO A 82 6.76 -11.16 -10.94
C PRO A 82 8.04 -10.37 -10.65
N THR A 83 9.06 -10.55 -11.49
CA THR A 83 10.26 -9.71 -11.52
C THR A 83 10.53 -9.25 -12.95
N GLY A 84 11.08 -8.04 -13.09
CA GLY A 84 11.53 -7.47 -14.36
C GLY A 84 13.04 -7.19 -14.34
N PRO A 85 13.60 -6.70 -15.45
CA PRO A 85 15.01 -6.31 -15.51
C PRO A 85 15.29 -5.13 -14.58
N PRO A 86 16.57 -4.91 -14.18
CA PRO A 86 16.98 -3.75 -13.40
C PRO A 86 16.59 -2.42 -14.06
N LEU A 87 16.41 -1.38 -13.25
CA LEU A 87 16.16 -0.01 -13.71
C LEU A 87 17.35 0.51 -14.53
N GLY A 88 17.08 1.31 -15.55
CA GLY A 88 18.07 1.89 -16.46
C GLY A 88 18.35 1.04 -17.70
N THR A 89 17.71 -0.13 -17.80
CA THR A 89 17.81 -0.98 -19.01
C THR A 89 16.91 -0.50 -20.15
N GLY A 90 15.88 0.28 -19.85
CA GLY A 90 14.98 0.96 -20.78
C GLY A 90 14.00 0.04 -21.52
N GLY A 91 12.75 0.50 -21.64
CA GLY A 91 11.77 -0.10 -22.56
C GLY A 91 11.09 -1.39 -22.09
N TRP A 92 11.30 -1.84 -20.88
CA TRP A 92 10.67 -3.04 -20.33
C TRP A 92 9.39 -2.73 -19.56
N LEU A 93 8.39 -3.60 -19.71
CA LEU A 93 7.18 -3.55 -18.91
C LEU A 93 7.41 -4.33 -17.61
N HIS A 94 7.32 -3.63 -16.49
CA HIS A 94 7.26 -4.27 -15.18
C HIS A 94 5.85 -4.77 -14.90
N ALA A 95 5.73 -5.83 -14.11
CA ALA A 95 4.45 -6.38 -13.67
C ALA A 95 4.29 -6.24 -12.16
N SER A 96 3.06 -6.08 -11.68
CA SER A 96 2.76 -6.12 -10.26
C SER A 96 2.39 -7.52 -9.80
N GLY A 97 2.87 -7.89 -8.62
CA GLY A 97 2.43 -9.05 -7.84
C GLY A 97 1.72 -8.63 -6.57
N THR A 98 1.10 -9.60 -5.92
CA THR A 98 0.42 -9.41 -4.64
C THR A 98 0.79 -10.55 -3.69
N ILE A 99 1.12 -10.19 -2.46
CA ILE A 99 1.43 -11.13 -1.37
C ILE A 99 0.36 -10.96 -0.31
N ALA A 100 -0.33 -12.06 0.05
CA ALA A 100 -1.17 -12.06 1.24
C ALA A 100 -0.29 -12.18 2.49
N LEU A 101 -0.47 -11.25 3.42
CA LEU A 101 0.15 -11.23 4.75
C LEU A 101 -0.95 -11.52 5.78
N GLY A 102 -1.03 -12.77 6.24
CA GLY A 102 -1.93 -13.13 7.33
C GLY A 102 -1.55 -12.44 8.65
N PRO A 103 -2.45 -12.43 9.65
CA PRO A 103 -2.15 -11.92 10.98
C PRO A 103 -0.88 -12.56 11.55
N GLY A 104 0.03 -11.74 12.09
CA GLY A 104 1.32 -12.20 12.63
C GLY A 104 2.39 -12.53 11.60
N SER A 105 2.10 -12.42 10.29
CA SER A 105 3.10 -12.60 9.24
C SER A 105 4.13 -11.47 9.22
N THR A 106 5.32 -11.77 8.74
CA THR A 106 6.45 -10.84 8.61
C THR A 106 7.00 -10.88 7.20
N ALA A 107 7.09 -9.72 6.53
CA ALA A 107 7.78 -9.58 5.26
C ALA A 107 9.15 -8.92 5.47
N VAL A 108 10.17 -9.41 4.75
CA VAL A 108 11.54 -8.91 4.81
C VAL A 108 12.00 -8.55 3.39
N LEU A 109 12.43 -7.30 3.24
CA LEU A 109 13.08 -6.77 2.04
C LEU A 109 14.53 -6.46 2.42
N TYR A 110 15.48 -6.77 1.54
CA TYR A 110 16.91 -6.69 1.89
C TYR A 110 17.76 -6.47 0.64
N THR A 111 18.93 -5.86 0.81
CA THR A 111 19.93 -5.74 -0.25
C THR A 111 20.84 -6.97 -0.30
N ASP A 112 21.49 -7.16 -1.44
CA ASP A 112 22.45 -8.24 -1.71
C ASP A 112 23.56 -8.32 -0.67
N GLY A 113 24.06 -7.17 -0.21
CA GLY A 113 25.05 -7.12 0.86
C GLY A 113 24.68 -7.93 2.11
N LEU A 114 23.38 -8.18 2.40
CA LEU A 114 23.00 -9.03 3.53
C LEU A 114 23.31 -10.51 3.27
N VAL A 115 23.21 -11.00 2.04
CA VAL A 115 23.22 -12.42 1.68
C VAL A 115 24.41 -12.80 0.81
N GLU A 116 25.03 -11.86 0.10
CA GLU A 116 26.19 -12.11 -0.75
C GLU A 116 27.45 -12.30 0.08
N ARG A 117 28.21 -13.34 -0.24
CA ARG A 117 29.51 -13.64 0.35
C ARG A 117 30.52 -13.94 -0.77
N ARG A 118 31.74 -13.49 -0.60
CA ARG A 118 32.79 -13.73 -1.58
C ARG A 118 33.02 -15.23 -1.79
N GLY A 119 32.79 -15.68 -3.02
CA GLY A 119 33.04 -17.07 -3.41
C GLY A 119 31.93 -18.07 -3.04
N GLU A 120 30.81 -17.60 -2.50
CA GLU A 120 29.61 -18.39 -2.23
C GLU A 120 28.51 -18.06 -3.25
N ASP A 121 27.58 -18.99 -3.46
CA ASP A 121 26.40 -18.74 -4.27
C ASP A 121 25.40 -17.85 -3.47
N ILE A 122 24.87 -16.83 -4.12
CA ILE A 122 23.89 -15.94 -3.48
C ILE A 122 22.64 -16.70 -2.98
N ASP A 123 22.28 -17.80 -3.63
CA ASP A 123 21.19 -18.66 -3.20
C ASP A 123 21.46 -19.36 -1.84
N GLU A 124 22.72 -19.63 -1.51
CA GLU A 124 23.10 -20.15 -0.18
C GLU A 124 22.89 -19.10 0.90
N GLY A 125 23.23 -17.84 0.60
CA GLY A 125 22.99 -16.71 1.48
C GLY A 125 21.50 -16.44 1.70
N VAL A 126 20.69 -16.49 0.64
CA VAL A 126 19.22 -16.37 0.73
C VAL A 126 18.65 -17.52 1.57
N ALA A 127 19.12 -18.76 1.37
CA ALA A 127 18.69 -19.89 2.18
C ALA A 127 19.10 -19.76 3.66
N ALA A 128 20.26 -19.16 3.95
CA ALA A 128 20.66 -18.84 5.32
C ALA A 128 19.74 -17.79 5.96
N LEU A 129 19.36 -16.76 5.20
CA LEU A 129 18.39 -15.76 5.65
C LEU A 129 17.00 -16.36 5.91
N GLU A 130 16.52 -17.27 5.07
CA GLU A 130 15.27 -18.00 5.29
C GLU A 130 15.28 -18.80 6.59
N ARG A 131 16.36 -19.54 6.84
CA ARG A 131 16.51 -20.29 8.11
C ARG A 131 16.53 -19.37 9.33
N ALA A 132 17.23 -18.24 9.25
CA ALA A 132 17.27 -17.25 10.32
C ALA A 132 15.90 -16.61 10.56
N LEU A 133 15.16 -16.30 9.48
CA LEU A 133 13.84 -15.71 9.53
C LEU A 133 12.79 -16.67 10.10
N ALA A 134 12.85 -17.96 9.76
CA ALA A 134 11.94 -18.98 10.29
C ALA A 134 11.89 -19.02 11.82
N GLY A 135 13.04 -18.85 12.46
CA GLY A 135 13.17 -18.80 13.93
C GLY A 135 13.02 -17.40 14.55
N ALA A 136 12.89 -16.35 13.73
CA ALA A 136 12.87 -14.98 14.23
C ALA A 136 11.48 -14.59 14.75
N GLN A 137 11.43 -14.18 16.01
CA GLN A 137 10.21 -13.70 16.67
C GLN A 137 10.50 -12.39 17.42
N GLY A 138 9.47 -11.59 17.62
CA GLY A 138 9.53 -10.32 18.34
C GLY A 138 9.08 -9.14 17.48
N SER A 139 9.39 -7.93 17.91
CA SER A 139 9.10 -6.72 17.14
C SER A 139 9.96 -6.66 15.86
N PRO A 140 9.57 -5.86 14.85
CA PRO A 140 10.36 -5.67 13.64
C PRO A 140 11.83 -5.32 13.92
N ALA A 141 12.10 -4.47 14.90
CA ALA A 141 13.48 -4.10 15.29
C ALA A 141 14.25 -5.31 15.82
N VAL A 142 13.63 -6.13 16.68
CA VAL A 142 14.26 -7.35 17.21
C VAL A 142 14.56 -8.36 16.10
N ILE A 143 13.66 -8.48 15.12
CA ILE A 143 13.85 -9.35 13.97
C ILE A 143 15.02 -8.83 13.12
N CYS A 144 15.07 -7.54 12.78
CA CYS A 144 16.22 -6.94 12.09
C CYS A 144 17.55 -7.28 12.79
N ASP A 145 17.66 -7.04 14.09
CA ASP A 145 18.86 -7.31 14.86
C ASP A 145 19.26 -8.79 14.87
N ARG A 146 18.28 -9.68 14.88
CA ARG A 146 18.52 -11.14 14.80
C ARG A 146 19.03 -11.56 13.44
N LEU A 147 18.43 -11.05 12.36
CA LEU A 147 18.85 -11.36 10.99
C LEU A 147 20.26 -10.86 10.73
N MET A 148 20.57 -9.60 11.09
CA MET A 148 21.90 -9.02 10.95
C MET A 148 22.97 -9.86 11.68
N ARG A 149 22.69 -10.26 12.92
CA ARG A 149 23.63 -11.10 13.70
C ARG A 149 23.75 -12.52 13.15
N ALA A 150 22.63 -13.14 12.74
CA ALA A 150 22.64 -14.51 12.22
C ALA A 150 23.43 -14.63 10.91
N LEU A 151 23.47 -13.54 10.13
CA LEU A 151 24.20 -13.46 8.86
C LEU A 151 25.59 -12.83 9.01
N GLY A 152 26.06 -12.58 10.23
CA GLY A 152 27.40 -12.11 10.49
C GLY A 152 27.70 -10.70 9.97
N VAL A 153 26.69 -9.83 9.91
CA VAL A 153 26.90 -8.43 9.53
C VAL A 153 27.57 -7.71 10.70
N ASP A 154 28.79 -7.24 10.49
CA ASP A 154 29.60 -6.50 11.46
C ASP A 154 30.14 -5.19 10.85
N ALA A 155 30.99 -4.50 11.59
CA ALA A 155 31.54 -3.21 11.17
C ALA A 155 32.51 -3.30 9.97
N ASP A 156 33.05 -4.48 9.69
CA ASP A 156 34.02 -4.74 8.62
C ASP A 156 33.34 -5.42 7.41
N HIS A 157 32.01 -5.31 7.31
CA HIS A 157 31.24 -5.90 6.21
C HIS A 157 31.64 -5.30 4.86
N ASP A 158 31.79 -6.16 3.86
CA ASP A 158 32.36 -5.79 2.55
C ASP A 158 31.45 -4.90 1.70
N ASP A 159 30.12 -4.88 1.95
CA ASP A 159 29.13 -4.13 1.16
C ASP A 159 28.07 -3.47 2.05
N ASP A 160 27.34 -2.51 1.47
CA ASP A 160 26.25 -1.80 2.16
C ASP A 160 25.05 -2.72 2.38
N VAL A 161 24.62 -2.83 3.63
CA VAL A 161 23.48 -3.68 4.03
C VAL A 161 22.29 -2.83 4.40
N ALA A 162 21.15 -3.11 3.76
CA ALA A 162 19.85 -2.60 4.17
C ALA A 162 18.85 -3.73 4.40
N VAL A 163 18.13 -3.68 5.52
CA VAL A 163 17.06 -4.63 5.86
C VAL A 163 15.84 -3.84 6.29
N MET A 164 14.71 -4.18 5.69
CA MET A 164 13.40 -3.67 6.11
C MET A 164 12.53 -4.84 6.54
N VAL A 165 12.01 -4.77 7.76
CA VAL A 165 11.06 -5.73 8.31
C VAL A 165 9.71 -5.07 8.48
N LEU A 166 8.70 -5.66 7.87
CA LEU A 166 7.30 -5.26 7.96
C LEU A 166 6.50 -6.41 8.59
N GLN A 167 5.76 -6.10 9.65
CA GLN A 167 4.87 -7.08 10.30
C GLN A 167 3.41 -6.73 10.05
N GLN A 168 2.62 -7.74 9.65
CA GLN A 168 1.17 -7.66 9.72
C GLN A 168 0.77 -7.90 11.17
N PRO A 169 0.10 -6.92 11.83
CA PRO A 169 -0.28 -7.09 13.21
C PRO A 169 -1.19 -8.32 13.42
N ASP A 170 -0.91 -9.11 14.44
CA ASP A 170 -1.88 -10.07 14.96
C ASP A 170 -2.88 -9.30 15.83
N ARG A 171 -4.02 -8.95 15.23
CA ARG A 171 -5.05 -8.16 15.86
C ARG A 171 -5.98 -9.07 16.65
N ALA A 172 -5.50 -9.59 17.78
CA ALA A 172 -6.31 -10.35 18.72
C ALA A 172 -6.82 -9.50 19.87
N GLY A 173 -7.97 -9.84 20.43
CA GLY A 173 -8.53 -9.18 21.61
C GLY A 173 -9.00 -7.74 21.37
N PRO A 174 -8.88 -6.84 22.37
CA PRO A 174 -9.41 -5.46 22.31
C PRO A 174 -8.83 -4.61 21.18
N GLU A 175 -7.63 -4.93 20.69
CA GLU A 175 -7.04 -4.23 19.56
C GLU A 175 -7.73 -4.59 18.24
N ALA A 176 -8.26 -5.79 18.10
CA ALA A 176 -9.04 -6.19 16.93
C ALA A 176 -10.30 -5.32 16.76
N GLU A 177 -10.90 -4.88 17.87
CA GLU A 177 -12.07 -4.01 17.86
C GLU A 177 -11.79 -2.58 17.33
N LEU A 178 -10.53 -2.20 17.26
CA LEU A 178 -10.13 -0.90 16.69
C LEU A 178 -10.06 -0.93 15.18
N PHE A 179 -10.12 -2.11 14.57
CA PHE A 179 -9.99 -2.30 13.13
C PHE A 179 -11.21 -3.02 12.59
N HIS A 180 -11.99 -2.33 11.80
CA HIS A 180 -13.16 -2.89 11.14
C HIS A 180 -13.10 -2.63 9.63
N ASN A 181 -13.65 -3.55 8.89
CA ASN A 181 -13.81 -3.46 7.44
C ASN A 181 -15.22 -3.90 7.08
N ALA A 182 -15.89 -3.14 6.23
CA ALA A 182 -17.19 -3.47 5.70
C ALA A 182 -17.26 -3.04 4.22
N ALA A 183 -17.80 -3.90 3.37
CA ALA A 183 -17.93 -3.64 1.94
C ALA A 183 -19.34 -3.89 1.46
N LEU A 184 -19.74 -3.15 0.43
CA LEU A 184 -21.01 -3.27 -0.25
C LEU A 184 -20.78 -3.19 -1.76
N ASP A 185 -21.13 -4.24 -2.47
CA ASP A 185 -21.16 -4.22 -3.93
C ASP A 185 -22.38 -3.44 -4.42
N LEU A 186 -22.12 -2.53 -5.35
CA LEU A 186 -23.11 -1.64 -5.92
C LEU A 186 -23.46 -2.10 -7.34
N LEU A 187 -24.72 -2.46 -7.54
CA LEU A 187 -25.21 -2.94 -8.85
C LEU A 187 -25.45 -1.80 -9.86
N GLY A 188 -25.19 -0.55 -9.46
CA GLY A 188 -25.54 0.62 -10.25
C GLY A 188 -27.03 1.01 -10.13
N GLY A 189 -27.46 2.01 -10.91
CA GLY A 189 -28.82 2.51 -10.94
C GLY A 189 -29.19 3.45 -9.79
N ILE A 190 -30.43 3.94 -9.80
CA ILE A 190 -30.94 4.97 -8.88
C ILE A 190 -30.96 4.53 -7.41
N GLU A 191 -31.01 3.22 -7.17
CA GLU A 191 -31.05 2.65 -5.82
C GLU A 191 -29.67 2.55 -5.14
N ALA A 192 -28.57 2.73 -5.89
CA ALA A 192 -27.24 2.53 -5.35
C ALA A 192 -26.87 3.56 -4.26
N ALA A 193 -27.19 4.84 -4.47
CA ALA A 193 -26.90 5.88 -3.48
C ALA A 193 -27.73 5.75 -2.19
N PRO A 194 -29.07 5.48 -2.22
CA PRO A 194 -29.85 5.15 -1.03
C PRO A 194 -29.31 3.93 -0.27
N ARG A 195 -28.96 2.86 -0.99
CA ARG A 195 -28.40 1.64 -0.38
C ARG A 195 -27.04 1.92 0.28
N ALA A 196 -26.17 2.68 -0.38
CA ALA A 196 -24.89 3.07 0.19
C ALA A 196 -25.04 3.89 1.47
N ARG A 197 -25.98 4.84 1.51
CA ARG A 197 -26.28 5.61 2.73
C ARG A 197 -26.76 4.73 3.87
N ALA A 198 -27.74 3.87 3.60
CA ALA A 198 -28.28 2.95 4.61
C ALA A 198 -27.21 1.99 5.14
N PHE A 199 -26.37 1.46 4.26
CA PHE A 199 -25.23 0.62 4.61
C PHE A 199 -24.23 1.38 5.50
N ALA A 200 -23.79 2.57 5.06
CA ALA A 200 -22.84 3.39 5.81
C ALA A 200 -23.39 3.76 7.21
N GLN A 201 -24.66 4.18 7.27
CA GLN A 201 -25.32 4.50 8.55
C GLN A 201 -25.35 3.30 9.49
N GLY A 202 -25.74 2.12 9.01
CA GLY A 202 -25.79 0.89 9.80
C GLY A 202 -24.42 0.45 10.32
N VAL A 203 -23.42 0.45 9.41
CA VAL A 203 -22.06 0.04 9.74
C VAL A 203 -21.41 1.01 10.74
N LEU A 204 -21.44 2.32 10.48
CA LEU A 204 -20.79 3.31 11.35
C LEU A 204 -21.44 3.37 12.74
N SER A 205 -22.77 3.20 12.80
CA SER A 205 -23.49 3.08 14.09
C SER A 205 -23.07 1.82 14.84
N SER A 206 -22.90 0.70 14.15
CA SER A 206 -22.45 -0.56 14.78
C SER A 206 -21.02 -0.47 15.31
N TRP A 207 -20.17 0.33 14.68
CA TRP A 207 -18.80 0.61 15.13
C TRP A 207 -18.72 1.65 16.26
N ARG A 208 -19.87 2.15 16.70
CA ARG A 208 -20.01 3.09 17.85
C ARG A 208 -19.21 4.38 17.66
N PHE A 209 -19.19 4.91 16.45
CA PHE A 209 -18.65 6.23 16.21
C PHE A 209 -19.55 7.34 16.78
N PRO A 210 -18.96 8.51 17.14
CA PRO A 210 -19.73 9.70 17.45
C PRO A 210 -20.67 10.08 16.29
N VAL A 211 -21.84 10.66 16.62
CA VAL A 211 -22.89 10.99 15.65
C VAL A 211 -22.34 11.87 14.52
N GLU A 212 -21.53 12.88 14.87
CA GLU A 212 -20.93 13.80 13.91
C GLU A 212 -20.04 13.08 12.91
N LEU A 213 -19.28 12.07 13.34
CA LEU A 213 -18.43 11.28 12.48
C LEU A 213 -19.25 10.31 11.61
N CYS A 214 -20.34 9.76 12.17
CA CYS A 214 -21.28 8.96 11.38
C CYS A 214 -21.89 9.80 10.24
N ASP A 215 -22.35 11.01 10.54
CA ASP A 215 -22.94 11.91 9.56
C ASP A 215 -21.96 12.29 8.46
N LEU A 216 -20.70 12.62 8.82
CA LEU A 216 -19.63 12.88 7.86
C LEU A 216 -19.32 11.66 6.99
N GLY A 217 -19.23 10.47 7.58
CA GLY A 217 -18.97 9.23 6.85
C GLY A 217 -20.10 8.84 5.90
N VAL A 218 -21.35 9.03 6.31
CA VAL A 218 -22.54 8.80 5.47
C VAL A 218 -22.62 9.79 4.31
N LEU A 219 -22.33 11.07 4.58
CA LEU A 219 -22.25 12.11 3.54
C LEU A 219 -21.15 11.75 2.53
N ALA A 220 -19.96 11.41 3.01
CA ALA A 220 -18.84 11.01 2.17
C ALA A 220 -19.19 9.79 1.29
N ALA A 221 -19.77 8.75 1.86
CA ALA A 221 -20.22 7.57 1.11
C ALA A 221 -21.24 7.96 0.02
N SER A 222 -22.19 8.84 0.34
CA SER A 222 -23.19 9.32 -0.61
C SER A 222 -22.55 10.07 -1.79
N GLU A 223 -21.64 11.01 -1.53
CA GLU A 223 -20.99 11.83 -2.54
C GLU A 223 -20.04 11.01 -3.43
N LEU A 224 -19.23 10.11 -2.83
CA LEU A 224 -18.34 9.24 -3.59
C LEU A 224 -19.11 8.26 -4.49
N VAL A 225 -20.20 7.67 -3.98
CA VAL A 225 -21.05 6.78 -4.78
C VAL A 225 -21.76 7.54 -5.89
N ALA A 226 -22.30 8.74 -5.61
CA ALA A 226 -22.92 9.57 -6.64
C ALA A 226 -21.93 9.94 -7.75
N ASN A 227 -20.69 10.26 -7.39
CA ASN A 227 -19.61 10.54 -8.34
C ASN A 227 -19.29 9.32 -9.20
N SER A 228 -19.23 8.13 -8.61
CA SER A 228 -18.97 6.88 -9.34
C SER A 228 -20.13 6.50 -10.27
N LEU A 229 -21.38 6.77 -9.86
CA LEU A 229 -22.56 6.55 -10.71
C LEU A 229 -22.61 7.49 -11.93
N GLN A 230 -22.10 8.70 -11.79
CA GLN A 230 -22.07 9.69 -12.88
C GLN A 230 -20.91 9.50 -13.85
N HIS A 231 -19.75 9.09 -13.35
CA HIS A 231 -18.48 9.14 -14.07
C HIS A 231 -17.73 7.80 -14.08
N GLY A 232 -18.23 6.79 -13.39
CA GLY A 232 -17.63 5.47 -13.31
C GLY A 232 -18.37 4.45 -14.17
N THR A 233 -17.83 3.24 -14.21
CA THR A 233 -18.43 2.06 -14.84
C THR A 233 -18.42 0.88 -13.88
N PRO A 234 -19.37 -0.08 -13.99
CA PRO A 234 -19.33 -1.32 -13.21
C PRO A 234 -18.04 -2.14 -13.50
N PRO A 235 -17.59 -2.95 -12.54
CA PRO A 235 -18.12 -3.15 -11.19
C PRO A 235 -17.86 -1.98 -10.26
N MET A 236 -18.76 -1.74 -9.31
CA MET A 236 -18.63 -0.68 -8.31
C MET A 236 -18.75 -1.28 -6.91
N SER A 237 -17.93 -0.78 -5.96
CA SER A 237 -18.08 -1.16 -4.56
C SER A 237 -17.80 0.02 -3.62
N LEU A 238 -18.53 0.06 -2.50
CA LEU A 238 -18.27 0.95 -1.37
C LEU A 238 -17.58 0.15 -0.27
N ARG A 239 -16.50 0.68 0.25
CA ARG A 239 -15.77 0.10 1.37
C ARG A 239 -15.62 1.12 2.50
N LEU A 240 -15.91 0.68 3.72
CA LEU A 240 -15.70 1.42 4.94
C LEU A 240 -14.62 0.71 5.76
N ARG A 241 -13.63 1.45 6.24
CA ARG A 241 -12.55 0.90 7.06
C ARG A 241 -12.35 1.78 8.31
N ARG A 242 -12.23 1.13 9.44
CA ARG A 242 -11.81 1.76 10.69
C ARG A 242 -10.40 1.29 11.02
N THR A 243 -9.55 2.22 11.37
CA THR A 243 -8.26 1.96 12.01
C THR A 243 -8.27 2.51 13.43
N ASP A 244 -7.17 2.37 14.16
CA ASP A 244 -6.97 3.00 15.48
C ASP A 244 -7.10 4.53 15.45
N ARG A 245 -6.83 5.16 14.30
CA ARG A 245 -6.75 6.61 14.15
C ARG A 245 -7.65 7.21 13.09
N ARG A 246 -8.26 6.41 12.21
CA ARG A 246 -8.98 6.91 11.03
C ARG A 246 -10.21 6.11 10.70
N LEU A 247 -11.22 6.80 10.18
CA LEU A 247 -12.27 6.25 9.36
C LEU A 247 -11.92 6.52 7.89
N ILE A 248 -11.92 5.50 7.05
CA ILE A 248 -11.68 5.59 5.61
C ILE A 248 -12.95 5.17 4.89
N VAL A 249 -13.39 6.00 3.94
CA VAL A 249 -14.50 5.73 3.03
C VAL A 249 -13.92 5.68 1.62
N GLU A 250 -14.09 4.56 0.94
CA GLU A 250 -13.54 4.31 -0.39
C GLU A 250 -14.62 3.77 -1.33
N VAL A 251 -14.67 4.28 -2.55
CA VAL A 251 -15.50 3.74 -3.63
C VAL A 251 -14.61 3.36 -4.79
N THR A 252 -14.76 2.13 -5.27
CA THR A 252 -14.08 1.64 -6.49
C THR A 252 -15.08 1.54 -7.63
N ASP A 253 -14.63 1.81 -8.85
CA ASP A 253 -15.37 1.58 -10.08
C ASP A 253 -14.44 1.14 -11.22
N GLY A 254 -15.02 0.68 -12.34
CA GLY A 254 -14.26 0.11 -13.45
C GLY A 254 -13.70 1.13 -14.45
N ASP A 255 -13.84 2.45 -14.22
CA ASP A 255 -13.34 3.48 -15.12
C ASP A 255 -11.96 3.99 -14.68
N ASP A 256 -10.99 4.05 -15.60
CA ASP A 256 -9.60 4.42 -15.31
C ASP A 256 -9.36 5.94 -15.19
N HIS A 257 -10.36 6.77 -15.52
CA HIS A 257 -10.21 8.22 -15.49
C HIS A 257 -10.28 8.74 -14.05
N LEU A 258 -9.17 9.23 -13.54
CA LEU A 258 -9.09 9.80 -12.20
C LEU A 258 -9.87 11.13 -12.12
N PRO A 259 -10.61 11.37 -11.03
CA PRO A 259 -11.34 12.62 -10.84
C PRO A 259 -10.37 13.80 -10.75
N ARG A 260 -10.67 14.88 -11.50
CA ARG A 260 -9.92 16.12 -11.42
C ARG A 260 -10.65 17.13 -10.54
N ARG A 261 -9.93 17.81 -9.67
CA ARG A 261 -10.49 18.92 -8.89
C ARG A 261 -10.85 20.07 -9.86
N ARG A 262 -12.13 20.21 -10.20
CA ARG A 262 -12.64 21.40 -10.88
C ARG A 262 -12.93 22.50 -9.84
N ARG A 263 -12.58 23.74 -10.13
CA ARG A 263 -13.20 24.87 -9.45
C ARG A 263 -14.66 24.90 -9.91
N ALA A 264 -15.58 24.63 -8.98
CA ALA A 264 -17.01 24.78 -9.27
C ALA A 264 -17.30 26.27 -9.50
N GLU A 265 -17.95 26.60 -10.62
CA GLU A 265 -18.50 27.95 -10.83
C GLU A 265 -19.80 28.11 -10.04
N PRO A 266 -20.16 29.36 -9.61
CA PRO A 266 -21.43 29.62 -8.95
C PRO A 266 -22.59 29.32 -9.91
N GLY A 267 -23.21 28.15 -9.79
CA GLY A 267 -24.31 27.71 -10.66
C GLY A 267 -24.21 26.25 -11.09
N ASP A 268 -23.06 25.60 -10.94
CA ASP A 268 -22.90 24.18 -11.23
C ASP A 268 -23.65 23.33 -10.18
N GLU A 269 -24.75 22.71 -10.57
CA GLU A 269 -25.46 21.70 -9.74
C GLU A 269 -24.72 20.37 -9.71
N THR A 270 -23.85 20.09 -10.67
CA THR A 270 -23.06 18.87 -10.81
C THR A 270 -21.58 19.13 -10.57
N GLY A 271 -20.88 18.21 -9.88
CA GLY A 271 -19.42 18.31 -9.62
C GLY A 271 -19.03 18.91 -8.27
N ARG A 272 -20.00 19.15 -7.35
CA ARG A 272 -19.71 19.63 -5.98
C ARG A 272 -19.25 18.51 -5.04
N GLY A 273 -19.50 17.22 -5.35
CA GLY A 273 -19.23 16.10 -4.46
C GLY A 273 -17.78 16.03 -4.02
N ILE A 274 -16.82 16.08 -4.95
CA ILE A 274 -15.39 16.07 -4.62
C ILE A 274 -14.97 17.35 -3.85
N SER A 275 -15.60 18.48 -4.12
CA SER A 275 -15.32 19.72 -3.36
C SER A 275 -15.86 19.63 -1.92
N ILE A 276 -17.00 18.99 -1.70
CA ILE A 276 -17.53 18.71 -0.37
C ILE A 276 -16.57 17.78 0.37
N ILE A 277 -16.16 16.66 -0.25
CA ILE A 277 -15.19 15.72 0.32
C ILE A 277 -13.89 16.44 0.71
N ALA A 278 -13.35 17.26 -0.19
CA ALA A 278 -12.12 18.03 0.06
C ALA A 278 -12.23 19.03 1.22
N THR A 279 -13.46 19.43 1.59
CA THR A 279 -13.72 20.36 2.68
C THR A 279 -13.90 19.66 4.01
N ILE A 280 -14.58 18.50 4.02
CA ILE A 280 -14.95 17.80 5.27
C ILE A 280 -13.93 16.75 5.70
N ALA A 281 -13.18 16.19 4.78
CA ALA A 281 -12.23 15.12 5.06
C ALA A 281 -10.88 15.65 5.54
N SER A 282 -10.20 14.89 6.40
CA SER A 282 -8.83 15.18 6.83
C SER A 282 -7.84 14.99 5.66
N SER A 283 -8.12 14.02 4.80
CA SER A 283 -7.38 13.73 3.56
C SER A 283 -8.32 13.04 2.57
N TRP A 284 -8.04 13.18 1.28
CA TRP A 284 -8.74 12.45 0.23
C TRP A 284 -7.81 12.24 -0.97
N GLY A 285 -8.13 11.27 -1.80
CA GLY A 285 -7.34 10.97 -2.99
C GLY A 285 -8.07 10.05 -3.95
N SER A 286 -7.41 9.74 -5.05
CA SER A 286 -7.85 8.75 -6.02
C SER A 286 -6.64 8.01 -6.57
N ARG A 287 -6.82 6.72 -6.88
CA ARG A 287 -5.79 5.87 -7.46
C ARG A 287 -6.39 4.92 -8.48
N ARG A 288 -5.56 4.41 -9.39
CA ARG A 288 -5.93 3.28 -10.24
C ARG A 288 -5.86 1.98 -9.44
N THR A 289 -6.73 1.05 -9.76
CA THR A 289 -6.74 -0.28 -9.12
C THR A 289 -5.95 -1.30 -9.96
N PRO A 290 -5.27 -2.29 -9.34
CA PRO A 290 -4.45 -3.27 -10.06
C PRO A 290 -5.20 -4.11 -11.09
N GLY A 291 -6.53 -4.25 -10.94
CA GLY A 291 -7.40 -4.98 -11.86
C GLY A 291 -8.02 -4.13 -12.96
N GLY A 292 -7.59 -2.87 -13.11
CA GLY A 292 -8.25 -1.85 -13.94
C GLY A 292 -9.32 -1.11 -13.15
N GLY A 293 -9.66 0.11 -13.59
CA GLY A 293 -10.57 1.01 -12.89
C GLY A 293 -9.87 1.91 -11.87
N LYS A 294 -10.67 2.59 -11.04
CA LYS A 294 -10.17 3.53 -10.03
C LYS A 294 -10.80 3.31 -8.67
N ALA A 295 -10.09 3.76 -7.64
CA ALA A 295 -10.61 3.97 -6.29
C ALA A 295 -10.55 5.45 -5.96
N VAL A 296 -11.63 5.98 -5.37
CA VAL A 296 -11.68 7.33 -4.80
C VAL A 296 -11.96 7.18 -3.31
N TRP A 297 -11.17 7.81 -2.48
CA TRP A 297 -11.23 7.63 -1.03
C TRP A 297 -11.13 8.95 -0.28
N CYS A 298 -11.62 8.95 0.95
CA CYS A 298 -11.39 10.02 1.91
C CYS A 298 -11.23 9.45 3.32
N GLU A 299 -10.54 10.22 4.16
CA GLU A 299 -10.22 9.85 5.54
C GLU A 299 -10.72 10.91 6.52
N PHE A 300 -11.18 10.46 7.68
CA PHE A 300 -11.51 11.28 8.82
C PHE A 300 -10.64 10.86 10.00
N ALA A 301 -9.98 11.81 10.63
CA ALA A 301 -9.22 11.53 11.86
C ALA A 301 -10.18 11.14 12.99
N LEU A 302 -9.86 10.09 13.72
CA LEU A 302 -10.55 9.75 14.94
C LEU A 302 -10.00 10.61 16.08
N PRO A 303 -10.85 11.04 17.03
CA PRO A 303 -10.36 11.71 18.23
C PRO A 303 -9.37 10.81 18.99
N ASP A 304 -8.30 11.42 19.48
CA ASP A 304 -7.31 10.69 20.28
C ASP A 304 -8.03 10.03 21.47
N LYS A 305 -7.75 8.74 21.69
CA LYS A 305 -8.27 8.04 22.86
C LYS A 305 -7.69 8.74 24.10
N PRO A 306 -8.51 9.19 25.06
CA PRO A 306 -7.96 9.75 26.28
C PRO A 306 -7.02 8.75 26.92
N PRO A 307 -5.88 9.20 27.48
CA PRO A 307 -4.96 8.29 28.15
C PRO A 307 -5.72 7.45 29.15
N ALA A 308 -5.50 6.14 29.10
CA ALA A 308 -6.09 5.22 30.07
C ALA A 308 -5.61 5.65 31.46
N GLY A 309 -6.56 6.11 32.29
CA GLY A 309 -6.31 6.51 33.65
C GLY A 309 -5.98 5.31 34.55
#